data_3120492c55930d380b432d2fd206be72
#
_entry.id   3120492c55930d380b432d2fd206be72
#
_cell.length_a   1.000
_cell.length_b   1.000
_cell.length_c   1.000
_cell.angle_alpha   90.00
_cell.angle_beta   90.00
_cell.angle_gamma   90.00
#
_symmetry.space_group_name_H-M   'P 1'
#
loop_
_entity.id
_entity.type
_entity.pdbx_description
1 polymer ?
#
loop_
_entity_poly.entity_id
_entity_poly.type
_entity_poly.pdbx_seq_one_letter_code
_entity_poly.pdbx_strand_id
1 'polypeptide(L)'
;IGGNDLSVSETSFLIKKIIKGELANSLTAGILIALRMKGEAVSELLGGAEVMRDLVKSVDSGLEDLVDLCGTGGDGAGTFNISTAAMFVAASAGAKVAKHGGRAVSSSSGSADLLECLGANIDLSPAQVISSMQSTGVGFMFAPNHHPAMKNVAPVRRELGTRTMFNILGPLTNPAK
;
A
#
# COMPACT_ATOMS: atom_id res chain seq x y z
N ILE A 1 -12.02 10.18 19.79
CA ILE A 1 -11.50 10.99 20.90
C ILE A 1 -11.81 10.31 22.24
N GLY A 2 -12.94 9.57 22.37
CA GLY A 2 -13.30 8.84 23.58
C GLY A 2 -12.48 7.57 23.85
N GLY A 3 -11.52 7.21 23.00
CA GLY A 3 -10.68 6.03 23.16
C GLY A 3 -11.38 4.69 22.82
N ASN A 4 -12.62 4.75 22.34
CA ASN A 4 -13.34 3.54 21.93
C ASN A 4 -12.91 3.08 20.53
N ASP A 5 -12.92 1.77 20.34
CA ASP A 5 -12.68 1.17 19.03
C ASP A 5 -13.90 1.36 18.13
N LEU A 6 -13.63 1.61 16.83
CA LEU A 6 -14.68 1.63 15.84
C LEU A 6 -14.98 0.20 15.37
N SER A 7 -16.24 -0.06 15.08
CA SER A 7 -16.64 -1.28 14.38
C SER A 7 -16.13 -1.28 12.93
N VAL A 8 -16.16 -2.44 12.29
CA VAL A 8 -15.82 -2.60 10.87
C VAL A 8 -16.65 -1.64 9.99
N SER A 9 -17.97 -1.58 10.24
CA SER A 9 -18.88 -0.75 9.44
C SER A 9 -18.65 0.76 9.63
N GLU A 10 -18.39 1.19 10.86
CA GLU A 10 -18.08 2.61 11.15
C GLU A 10 -16.76 3.01 10.51
N THR A 11 -15.74 2.14 10.59
CA THR A 11 -14.46 2.40 9.95
C THR A 11 -14.59 2.41 8.44
N SER A 12 -15.30 1.45 7.85
CA SER A 12 -15.53 1.42 6.40
C SER A 12 -16.23 2.70 5.92
N PHE A 13 -17.24 3.18 6.63
CA PHE A 13 -17.91 4.44 6.33
C PHE A 13 -16.94 5.63 6.39
N LEU A 14 -16.17 5.72 7.47
CA LEU A 14 -15.20 6.79 7.69
C LEU A 14 -14.11 6.82 6.63
N ILE A 15 -13.49 5.66 6.37
CA ILE A 15 -12.41 5.54 5.39
C ILE A 15 -12.91 5.83 3.96
N LYS A 16 -14.13 5.41 3.61
CA LYS A 16 -14.76 5.79 2.33
C LYS A 16 -14.84 7.31 2.17
N LYS A 17 -15.26 8.04 3.20
CA LYS A 17 -15.33 9.52 3.17
C LYS A 17 -13.94 10.16 3.02
N ILE A 18 -12.97 9.68 3.77
CA ILE A 18 -11.59 10.16 3.69
C ILE A 18 -11.03 9.95 2.27
N ILE A 19 -11.13 8.75 1.73
CA ILE A 19 -10.58 8.38 0.42
C ILE A 19 -11.27 9.15 -0.72
N LYS A 20 -12.58 9.40 -0.61
CA LYS A 20 -13.31 10.21 -1.59
C LYS A 20 -13.02 11.71 -1.50
N GLY A 21 -12.30 12.17 -0.46
CA GLY A 21 -12.02 13.58 -0.24
C GLY A 21 -13.25 14.37 0.25
N GLU A 22 -14.21 13.70 0.88
CA GLU A 22 -15.43 14.32 1.41
C GLU A 22 -15.19 15.02 2.76
N LEU A 23 -14.02 14.88 3.35
CA LEU A 23 -13.63 15.51 4.62
C LEU A 23 -12.52 16.53 4.38
N ALA A 24 -12.53 17.60 5.16
CA ALA A 24 -11.44 18.56 5.17
C ALA A 24 -10.12 17.89 5.60
N ASN A 25 -8.98 18.34 5.06
CA ASN A 25 -7.66 17.78 5.36
C ASN A 25 -7.35 17.83 6.86
N SER A 26 -7.71 18.91 7.55
CA SER A 26 -7.51 19.04 8.99
C SER A 26 -8.29 18.00 9.81
N LEU A 27 -9.52 17.70 9.40
CA LEU A 27 -10.33 16.68 10.05
C LEU A 27 -9.77 15.28 9.76
N THR A 28 -9.37 15.02 8.51
CA THR A 28 -8.71 13.78 8.11
C THR A 28 -7.43 13.55 8.91
N ALA A 29 -6.59 14.58 9.04
CA ALA A 29 -5.37 14.51 9.84
C ALA A 29 -5.67 14.20 11.31
N GLY A 30 -6.64 14.91 11.91
CA GLY A 30 -7.07 14.68 13.29
C GLY A 30 -7.55 13.24 13.54
N ILE A 31 -8.34 12.69 12.62
CA ILE A 31 -8.83 11.31 12.69
C ILE A 31 -7.67 10.31 12.63
N LEU A 32 -6.76 10.46 11.67
CA LEU A 32 -5.62 9.55 11.49
C LEU A 32 -4.69 9.57 12.70
N ILE A 33 -4.46 10.74 13.28
CA ILE A 33 -3.65 10.86 14.51
C ILE A 33 -4.39 10.29 15.72
N ALA A 34 -5.69 10.51 15.85
CA ALA A 34 -6.49 9.95 16.95
C ALA A 34 -6.49 8.41 16.93
N LEU A 35 -6.65 7.78 15.76
CA LEU A 35 -6.55 6.33 15.59
C LEU A 35 -5.16 5.83 15.98
N ARG A 36 -4.11 6.48 15.50
CA ARG A 36 -2.73 6.13 15.86
C ARG A 36 -2.46 6.28 17.36
N MET A 37 -2.90 7.36 17.98
CA MET A 37 -2.69 7.62 19.42
C MET A 37 -3.40 6.61 20.30
N LYS A 38 -4.58 6.18 19.88
CA LYS A 38 -5.35 5.12 20.55
C LYS A 38 -4.69 3.75 20.33
N GLY A 39 -4.05 3.53 19.22
CA GLY A 39 -3.69 2.23 18.66
C GLY A 39 -4.86 1.65 17.85
N GLU A 40 -4.60 1.30 16.61
CA GLU A 40 -5.62 0.77 15.69
C GLU A 40 -6.08 -0.62 16.12
N ALA A 41 -7.38 -0.81 16.28
CA ALA A 41 -7.98 -2.10 16.55
C ALA A 41 -8.10 -2.97 15.29
N VAL A 42 -8.22 -4.28 15.45
CA VAL A 42 -8.39 -5.22 14.33
C VAL A 42 -9.63 -4.88 13.49
N SER A 43 -10.75 -4.52 14.13
CA SER A 43 -11.98 -4.10 13.45
C SER A 43 -11.75 -2.86 12.56
N GLU A 44 -10.94 -1.92 13.02
CA GLU A 44 -10.60 -0.71 12.27
C GLU A 44 -9.69 -1.02 11.08
N LEU A 45 -8.71 -1.88 11.25
CA LEU A 45 -7.85 -2.33 10.15
C LEU A 45 -8.64 -3.14 9.12
N LEU A 46 -9.55 -4.00 9.57
CA LEU A 46 -10.41 -4.78 8.68
C LEU A 46 -11.32 -3.87 7.85
N GLY A 47 -12.04 -2.94 8.48
CA GLY A 47 -12.90 -2.00 7.75
C GLY A 47 -12.13 -1.12 6.75
N GLY A 48 -10.91 -0.71 7.11
CA GLY A 48 -10.02 0.01 6.20
C GLY A 48 -9.56 -0.85 5.02
N ALA A 49 -9.18 -2.10 5.27
CA ALA A 49 -8.73 -3.04 4.24
C ALA A 49 -9.84 -3.39 3.24
N GLU A 50 -11.07 -3.62 3.73
CA GLU A 50 -12.24 -3.88 2.88
C GLU A 50 -12.45 -2.73 1.88
N VAL A 51 -12.48 -1.48 2.37
CA VAL A 51 -12.66 -0.30 1.51
C VAL A 51 -11.54 -0.17 0.48
N MET A 52 -10.30 -0.38 0.88
CA MET A 52 -9.16 -0.30 -0.03
C MET A 52 -9.20 -1.38 -1.10
N ARG A 53 -9.62 -2.61 -0.74
CA ARG A 53 -9.79 -3.72 -1.68
C ARG A 53 -10.94 -3.52 -2.64
N ASP A 54 -12.05 -2.91 -2.20
CA ASP A 54 -13.18 -2.55 -3.04
C ASP A 54 -12.82 -1.52 -4.12
N LEU A 55 -11.89 -0.61 -3.80
CA LEU A 55 -11.52 0.51 -4.67
C LEU A 55 -10.25 0.27 -5.48
N VAL A 56 -9.57 -0.84 -5.27
CA VAL A 56 -8.33 -1.16 -5.96
C VAL A 56 -8.56 -1.48 -7.44
N LYS A 57 -7.65 -1.01 -8.29
CA LYS A 57 -7.55 -1.52 -9.67
C LYS A 57 -6.80 -2.84 -9.62
N SER A 58 -7.56 -3.93 -9.62
CA SER A 58 -7.02 -5.27 -9.49
C SER A 58 -6.21 -5.73 -10.70
N VAL A 59 -5.28 -6.63 -10.45
CA VAL A 59 -4.50 -7.38 -11.43
C VAL A 59 -4.87 -8.85 -11.26
N ASP A 60 -5.75 -9.33 -12.13
CA ASP A 60 -6.10 -10.75 -12.17
C ASP A 60 -5.17 -11.46 -13.15
N SER A 61 -4.16 -12.12 -12.61
CA SER A 61 -3.13 -12.78 -13.40
C SER A 61 -3.52 -14.20 -13.82
N GLY A 62 -4.52 -14.79 -13.19
CA GLY A 62 -4.81 -16.22 -13.30
C GLY A 62 -3.69 -17.14 -12.80
N LEU A 63 -2.68 -16.59 -12.13
CA LEU A 63 -1.57 -17.33 -11.54
C LEU A 63 -1.89 -17.64 -10.08
N GLU A 64 -1.56 -18.86 -9.68
CA GLU A 64 -1.67 -19.31 -8.29
C GLU A 64 -0.34 -19.11 -7.54
N ASP A 65 -0.38 -19.16 -6.21
CA ASP A 65 0.77 -19.09 -5.31
C ASP A 65 1.62 -17.82 -5.49
N LEU A 66 0.95 -16.68 -5.67
CA LEU A 66 1.63 -15.39 -5.75
C LEU A 66 2.16 -14.96 -4.37
N VAL A 67 3.37 -14.42 -4.37
CA VAL A 67 4.03 -13.90 -3.17
C VAL A 67 4.16 -12.39 -3.26
N ASP A 68 3.74 -11.66 -2.23
CA ASP A 68 4.06 -10.24 -2.05
C ASP A 68 5.14 -10.06 -0.97
N LEU A 69 6.09 -9.20 -1.24
CA LEU A 69 7.17 -8.81 -0.34
C LEU A 69 7.02 -7.34 0.08
N CYS A 70 5.77 -6.92 0.33
CA CYS A 70 5.45 -5.55 0.73
C CYS A 70 5.63 -5.40 2.26
N GLY A 71 6.42 -4.41 2.66
CA GLY A 71 6.51 -3.98 4.06
C GLY A 71 5.58 -2.81 4.37
N THR A 72 5.33 -2.57 5.65
CA THR A 72 4.54 -1.42 6.12
C THR A 72 5.26 -0.09 5.90
N GLY A 73 6.60 -0.12 5.80
CA GLY A 73 7.44 1.06 5.68
C GLY A 73 7.47 1.94 6.93
N GLY A 74 8.28 2.97 6.90
CA GLY A 74 8.29 4.00 7.95
C GLY A 74 8.79 3.52 9.32
N ASP A 75 9.60 2.46 9.38
CA ASP A 75 10.16 1.90 10.60
C ASP A 75 11.43 2.63 11.10
N GLY A 76 11.97 3.52 10.27
CA GLY A 76 13.19 4.29 10.60
C GLY A 76 14.46 3.45 10.64
N ALA A 77 14.43 2.20 10.17
CA ALA A 77 15.55 1.27 10.30
C ALA A 77 16.77 1.64 9.44
N GLY A 78 16.62 2.53 8.45
CA GLY A 78 17.74 3.02 7.61
C GLY A 78 18.43 1.94 6.78
N THR A 79 17.77 0.79 6.57
CA THR A 79 18.31 -0.32 5.78
C THR A 79 18.20 -0.04 4.27
N PHE A 80 18.94 -0.80 3.46
CA PHE A 80 18.69 -0.85 2.02
C PHE A 80 17.29 -1.48 1.75
N ASN A 81 16.84 -1.44 0.50
CA ASN A 81 15.51 -1.93 0.10
C ASN A 81 15.43 -3.47 0.12
N ILE A 82 15.47 -4.05 1.34
CA ILE A 82 15.52 -5.49 1.58
C ILE A 82 14.40 -6.22 0.83
N SER A 83 13.17 -5.76 0.95
CA SER A 83 12.02 -6.37 0.29
C SER A 83 12.12 -6.34 -1.25
N THR A 84 12.75 -5.32 -1.82
CA THR A 84 12.96 -5.24 -3.27
C THR A 84 14.09 -6.18 -3.72
N ALA A 85 15.16 -6.27 -2.96
CA ALA A 85 16.23 -7.24 -3.22
C ALA A 85 15.72 -8.69 -3.10
N ALA A 86 14.96 -8.97 -2.04
CA ALA A 86 14.39 -10.28 -1.78
C ALA A 86 13.41 -10.74 -2.88
N MET A 87 12.71 -9.81 -3.54
CA MET A 87 11.83 -10.18 -4.66
C MET A 87 12.57 -10.83 -5.82
N PHE A 88 13.77 -10.34 -6.17
CA PHE A 88 14.59 -10.92 -7.23
C PHE A 88 15.13 -12.28 -6.82
N VAL A 89 15.54 -12.44 -5.55
CA VAL A 89 16.02 -13.72 -5.03
C VAL A 89 14.90 -14.76 -5.03
N ALA A 90 13.71 -14.40 -4.56
CA ALA A 90 12.54 -15.26 -4.54
C ALA A 90 12.14 -15.71 -5.96
N ALA A 91 12.10 -14.75 -6.91
CA ALA A 91 11.78 -15.06 -8.30
C ALA A 91 12.85 -15.98 -8.93
N SER A 92 14.14 -15.76 -8.65
CA SER A 92 15.22 -16.63 -9.11
C SER A 92 15.14 -18.06 -8.55
N ALA A 93 14.50 -18.22 -7.38
CA ALA A 93 14.22 -19.52 -6.78
C ALA A 93 12.91 -20.15 -7.29
N GLY A 94 12.24 -19.52 -8.26
CA GLY A 94 11.02 -20.03 -8.90
C GLY A 94 9.69 -19.51 -8.33
N ALA A 95 9.71 -18.60 -7.34
CA ALA A 95 8.50 -17.98 -6.85
C ALA A 95 7.93 -16.99 -7.88
N LYS A 96 6.61 -16.88 -7.93
CA LYS A 96 5.91 -15.84 -8.72
C LYS A 96 5.63 -14.65 -7.81
N VAL A 97 6.35 -13.55 -8.03
CA VAL A 97 6.29 -12.39 -7.15
C VAL A 97 5.39 -11.30 -7.74
N ALA A 98 4.32 -10.97 -7.02
CA ALA A 98 3.40 -9.87 -7.31
C ALA A 98 3.64 -8.74 -6.29
N LYS A 99 4.72 -7.99 -6.48
CA LYS A 99 5.14 -6.98 -5.50
C LYS A 99 4.33 -5.71 -5.61
N HIS A 100 3.65 -5.36 -4.53
CA HIS A 100 3.04 -4.05 -4.34
C HIS A 100 4.02 -3.10 -3.66
N GLY A 101 4.13 -1.86 -4.15
CA GLY A 101 5.07 -0.91 -3.57
C GLY A 101 4.92 0.52 -4.09
N GLY A 102 5.59 1.44 -3.42
CA GLY A 102 5.55 2.86 -3.72
C GLY A 102 6.91 3.53 -3.62
N ARG A 103 6.89 4.86 -3.74
CA ARG A 103 8.03 5.72 -3.47
C ARG A 103 8.24 5.86 -1.96
N ALA A 104 9.43 6.33 -1.59
CA ALA A 104 9.75 6.69 -0.22
C ALA A 104 8.76 7.72 0.33
N VAL A 105 8.34 7.55 1.59
CA VAL A 105 7.54 8.54 2.33
C VAL A 105 8.35 9.12 3.48
N SER A 106 9.06 8.28 4.21
CA SER A 106 9.89 8.66 5.37
C SER A 106 11.30 8.08 5.34
N SER A 107 11.60 7.21 4.38
CA SER A 107 12.94 6.65 4.12
C SER A 107 13.64 7.40 2.98
N SER A 108 14.93 7.14 2.78
CA SER A 108 15.71 7.73 1.69
C SER A 108 15.33 7.18 0.29
N SER A 109 14.81 5.97 0.22
CA SER A 109 14.46 5.30 -1.05
C SER A 109 13.34 4.28 -0.83
N GLY A 110 12.30 4.31 -1.67
CA GLY A 110 11.25 3.30 -1.76
C GLY A 110 11.54 2.26 -2.84
N SER A 111 10.67 1.26 -2.95
CA SER A 111 10.80 0.21 -3.98
C SER A 111 10.74 0.79 -5.40
N ALA A 112 9.84 1.73 -5.62
CA ALA A 112 9.68 2.38 -6.93
C ALA A 112 10.93 3.19 -7.31
N ASP A 113 11.49 3.95 -6.35
CA ASP A 113 12.68 4.77 -6.59
C ASP A 113 13.87 3.89 -6.99
N LEU A 114 14.08 2.77 -6.32
CA LEU A 114 15.14 1.82 -6.65
C LEU A 114 14.93 1.19 -8.04
N LEU A 115 13.71 0.75 -8.35
CA LEU A 115 13.43 0.11 -9.64
C LEU A 115 13.62 1.07 -10.81
N GLU A 116 13.20 2.33 -10.68
CA GLU A 116 13.47 3.38 -11.69
C GLU A 116 14.97 3.64 -11.85
N CYS A 117 15.72 3.70 -10.74
CA CYS A 117 17.17 3.86 -10.79
C CYS A 117 17.86 2.70 -11.52
N LEU A 118 17.31 1.50 -11.44
CA LEU A 118 17.75 0.32 -12.19
C LEU A 118 17.26 0.28 -13.65
N GLY A 119 16.50 1.30 -14.10
CA GLY A 119 15.98 1.40 -15.45
C GLY A 119 14.67 0.67 -15.71
N ALA A 120 14.00 0.15 -14.67
CA ALA A 120 12.71 -0.50 -14.82
C ALA A 120 11.59 0.54 -15.00
N ASN A 121 10.68 0.27 -15.95
CA ASN A 121 9.45 1.05 -16.03
C ASN A 121 8.48 0.61 -14.93
N ILE A 122 8.09 1.53 -14.06
CA ILE A 122 7.13 1.27 -12.97
C ILE A 122 5.70 1.64 -13.35
N ASP A 123 5.48 2.41 -14.40
CA ASP A 123 4.16 2.81 -14.87
C ASP A 123 3.56 1.78 -15.82
N LEU A 124 3.30 0.58 -15.26
CA LEU A 124 2.76 -0.54 -16.03
C LEU A 124 1.23 -0.60 -15.90
N SER A 125 0.57 -0.92 -17.00
CA SER A 125 -0.83 -1.34 -16.99
C SER A 125 -0.97 -2.75 -16.37
N PRO A 126 -2.17 -3.14 -15.90
CA PRO A 126 -2.40 -4.49 -15.38
C PRO A 126 -1.93 -5.60 -16.33
N ALA A 127 -2.18 -5.47 -17.62
CA ALA A 127 -1.74 -6.45 -18.62
C ALA A 127 -0.22 -6.54 -18.73
N GLN A 128 0.48 -5.41 -18.63
CA GLN A 128 1.96 -5.38 -18.65
C GLN A 128 2.55 -5.97 -17.36
N VAL A 129 1.92 -5.75 -16.19
CA VAL A 129 2.31 -6.40 -14.93
C VAL A 129 2.19 -7.93 -15.07
N ILE A 130 1.08 -8.42 -15.63
CA ILE A 130 0.88 -9.85 -15.86
C ILE A 130 1.95 -10.42 -16.81
N SER A 131 2.20 -9.74 -17.93
CA SER A 131 3.23 -10.16 -18.88
C SER A 131 4.62 -10.21 -18.25
N SER A 132 4.95 -9.23 -17.38
CA SER A 132 6.19 -9.22 -16.62
C SER A 132 6.28 -10.43 -15.68
N MET A 133 5.23 -10.72 -14.91
CA MET A 133 5.20 -11.90 -14.02
C MET A 133 5.39 -13.21 -14.80
N GLN A 134 4.75 -13.34 -15.95
CA GLN A 134 4.85 -14.54 -16.78
C GLN A 134 6.25 -14.74 -17.37
N SER A 135 6.90 -13.66 -17.78
CA SER A 135 8.20 -13.72 -18.47
C SER A 135 9.39 -13.75 -17.51
N THR A 136 9.31 -13.05 -16.36
CA THR A 136 10.46 -12.86 -15.45
C THR A 136 10.24 -13.43 -14.05
N GLY A 137 9.03 -13.88 -13.73
CA GLY A 137 8.65 -14.25 -12.37
C GLY A 137 8.33 -13.06 -11.46
N VAL A 138 8.46 -11.81 -11.94
CA VAL A 138 8.24 -10.59 -11.14
C VAL A 138 7.27 -9.65 -11.81
N GLY A 139 6.24 -9.22 -11.08
CA GLY A 139 5.39 -8.10 -11.44
C GLY A 139 5.44 -7.03 -10.36
N PHE A 140 5.77 -5.79 -10.74
CA PHE A 140 5.74 -4.65 -9.84
C PHE A 140 4.46 -3.84 -10.05
N MET A 141 3.69 -3.68 -8.99
CA MET A 141 2.46 -2.89 -8.97
C MET A 141 2.70 -1.59 -8.21
N PHE A 142 2.88 -0.51 -8.97
CA PHE A 142 3.10 0.82 -8.41
C PHE A 142 1.83 1.32 -7.72
N ALA A 143 1.88 1.50 -6.41
CA ALA A 143 0.72 1.77 -5.57
C ALA A 143 -0.19 2.93 -6.05
N PRO A 144 0.33 4.09 -6.53
CA PRO A 144 -0.52 5.15 -7.07
C PRO A 144 -1.36 4.75 -8.28
N ASN A 145 -0.89 3.82 -9.10
CA ASN A 145 -1.60 3.36 -10.30
C ASN A 145 -2.78 2.44 -9.96
N HIS A 146 -2.64 1.68 -8.87
CA HIS A 146 -3.64 0.69 -8.43
C HIS A 146 -4.60 1.23 -7.37
N HIS A 147 -4.18 2.24 -6.61
CA HIS A 147 -5.01 2.91 -5.59
C HIS A 147 -5.23 4.41 -5.93
N PRO A 148 -5.86 4.74 -7.05
CA PRO A 148 -6.00 6.14 -7.49
C PRO A 148 -6.77 7.01 -6.50
N ALA A 149 -7.65 6.43 -5.72
CA ALA A 149 -8.43 7.12 -4.70
C ALA A 149 -7.54 7.66 -3.55
N MET A 150 -6.36 7.07 -3.33
CA MET A 150 -5.40 7.55 -2.32
C MET A 150 -4.83 8.94 -2.62
N LYS A 151 -5.01 9.48 -3.83
CA LYS A 151 -4.58 10.85 -4.18
C LYS A 151 -5.13 11.91 -3.23
N ASN A 152 -6.33 11.69 -2.68
CA ASN A 152 -6.97 12.62 -1.74
C ASN A 152 -6.35 12.56 -0.33
N VAL A 153 -5.74 11.44 0.03
CA VAL A 153 -5.12 11.20 1.36
C VAL A 153 -3.62 11.50 1.34
N ALA A 154 -2.97 11.36 0.19
CA ALA A 154 -1.52 11.49 0.06
C ALA A 154 -0.97 12.84 0.56
N PRO A 155 -1.59 14.01 0.29
CA PRO A 155 -1.14 15.30 0.83
C PRO A 155 -1.15 15.30 2.35
N VAL A 156 -2.25 14.88 2.97
CA VAL A 156 -2.39 14.83 4.43
C VAL A 156 -1.32 13.93 5.07
N ARG A 157 -1.10 12.75 4.50
CA ARG A 157 -0.06 11.83 5.00
C ARG A 157 1.34 12.43 4.90
N ARG A 158 1.63 13.17 3.83
CA ARG A 158 2.93 13.83 3.64
C ARG A 158 3.15 14.95 4.66
N GLU A 159 2.13 15.79 4.90
CA GLU A 159 2.18 16.87 5.88
C GLU A 159 2.31 16.34 7.31
N LEU A 160 1.63 15.25 7.64
CA LEU A 160 1.75 14.59 8.94
C LEU A 160 3.14 14.03 9.19
N GLY A 161 3.88 13.60 8.15
CA GLY A 161 5.23 13.06 8.25
C GLY A 161 5.37 11.84 9.18
N THR A 162 4.27 11.18 9.51
CA THR A 162 4.24 10.10 10.49
C THR A 162 3.45 8.90 9.98
N ARG A 163 3.67 7.73 10.61
CA ARG A 163 2.90 6.51 10.29
C ARG A 163 1.44 6.69 10.70
N THR A 164 0.56 6.12 9.90
CA THR A 164 -0.89 6.06 10.14
C THR A 164 -1.39 4.65 9.78
N MET A 165 -2.65 4.33 10.04
CA MET A 165 -3.26 3.07 9.63
C MET A 165 -3.01 2.71 8.15
N PHE A 166 -2.89 3.69 7.26
CA PHE A 166 -2.60 3.45 5.84
C PHE A 166 -1.24 2.80 5.58
N ASN A 167 -0.30 2.86 6.52
CA ASN A 167 0.95 2.12 6.41
C ASN A 167 0.73 0.63 6.67
N ILE A 168 -0.16 0.30 7.60
CA ILE A 168 -0.53 -1.10 7.92
C ILE A 168 -1.40 -1.68 6.81
N LEU A 169 -2.29 -0.87 6.23
CA LEU A 169 -3.20 -1.30 5.17
C LEU A 169 -2.49 -1.64 3.85
N GLY A 170 -1.33 -1.05 3.57
CA GLY A 170 -0.58 -1.28 2.33
C GLY A 170 -0.39 -2.77 2.02
N PRO A 171 0.24 -3.56 2.89
CA PRO A 171 0.43 -5.00 2.70
C PRO A 171 -0.87 -5.83 2.63
N LEU A 172 -1.96 -5.32 3.20
CA LEU A 172 -3.26 -6.01 3.24
C LEU A 172 -4.12 -5.78 1.98
N THR A 173 -3.64 -4.93 1.07
CA THR A 173 -4.43 -4.43 -0.07
C THR A 173 -3.71 -4.56 -1.40
N ASN A 174 -2.93 -5.64 -1.55
CA ASN A 174 -2.25 -5.96 -2.79
C ASN A 174 -3.27 -6.08 -3.94
N PRO A 175 -3.00 -5.45 -5.11
CA PRO A 175 -3.88 -5.50 -6.28
C PRO A 175 -3.98 -6.88 -6.93
N ALA A 176 -3.00 -7.76 -6.76
CA ALA A 176 -3.06 -9.13 -7.27
C ALA A 176 -4.07 -9.95 -6.46
N LYS A 177 -4.91 -10.69 -7.15
CA LYS A 177 -5.90 -11.61 -6.57
C LYS A 177 -5.51 -13.05 -6.84
#